data_2fecaf3a69b5ac5ecfa1421377523eec
#
_entry.id   2fecaf3a69b5ac5ecfa1421377523eec
#
_cell.length_a   1.000
_cell.length_b   1.000
_cell.length_c   1.000
_cell.angle_alpha   90.00
_cell.angle_beta   90.00
_cell.angle_gamma   90.00
#
_symmetry.space_group_name_H-M   'P 1'
#
loop_
_entity.id
_entity.type
_entity.pdbx_description
1 polymer ?
#
loop_
_entity_poly.entity_id
_entity_poly.type
_entity_poly.pdbx_seq_one_letter_code
_entity_poly.pdbx_strand_id
1 'polypeptide(L)'
;MIEVKNLTFSYGKDKQVLHSLNFVVGDGEIFGFLGPNGSGKSTTQKILTGILKGHSGTVSLFGQDISMVHTQDFFQKIGVLFEFPYLYANLSAIDNLKYFSSFYPAKQLRDIGEVLEELEFKSDF
;
A
#
# COMPACT_ATOMS: atom_id res chain seq x y z
N MET A 1 -8.57 8.35 -6.27
CA MET A 1 -9.38 8.73 -5.08
C MET A 1 -9.48 7.56 -4.11
N ILE A 2 -9.34 7.83 -2.79
CA ILE A 2 -9.56 6.89 -1.69
C ILE A 2 -10.73 7.42 -0.86
N GLU A 3 -11.69 6.59 -0.52
CA GLU A 3 -12.81 6.95 0.35
C GLU A 3 -12.98 5.92 1.46
N VAL A 4 -13.03 6.38 2.69
CA VAL A 4 -13.20 5.54 3.89
C VAL A 4 -14.38 6.07 4.70
N LYS A 5 -15.35 5.18 4.97
CA LYS A 5 -16.56 5.51 5.73
C LYS A 5 -16.77 4.52 6.87
N ASN A 6 -16.86 5.06 8.09
CA ASN A 6 -17.16 4.32 9.32
C ASN A 6 -16.24 3.10 9.53
N LEU A 7 -14.97 3.21 9.11
CA LEU A 7 -14.02 2.12 9.21
C LEU A 7 -13.75 1.78 10.67
N THR A 8 -14.10 0.55 11.04
CA THR A 8 -13.93 -0.01 12.38
C THR A 8 -13.19 -1.33 12.27
N PHE A 9 -12.22 -1.55 13.16
CA PHE A 9 -11.45 -2.79 13.16
C PHE A 9 -10.98 -3.19 14.55
N SER A 10 -11.01 -4.50 14.82
CA SER A 10 -10.54 -5.12 16.07
C SER A 10 -9.64 -6.32 15.79
N TYR A 11 -8.52 -6.41 16.50
CA TYR A 11 -7.68 -7.62 16.56
C TYR A 11 -8.23 -8.58 17.63
N GLY A 12 -9.31 -9.31 17.33
CA GLY A 12 -10.02 -10.15 18.29
C GLY A 12 -11.15 -9.42 19.02
N LYS A 13 -11.74 -10.08 20.04
CA LYS A 13 -13.00 -9.61 20.65
C LYS A 13 -12.86 -8.32 21.48
N ASP A 14 -11.70 -8.11 22.10
CA ASP A 14 -11.54 -7.08 23.13
C ASP A 14 -10.53 -5.97 22.74
N LYS A 15 -9.98 -6.00 21.53
CA LYS A 15 -8.96 -5.04 21.10
C LYS A 15 -9.41 -4.30 19.85
N GLN A 16 -10.34 -3.36 20.03
CA GLN A 16 -10.69 -2.42 18.97
C GLN A 16 -9.59 -1.39 18.76
N VAL A 17 -9.16 -1.23 17.51
CA VAL A 17 -8.05 -0.35 17.12
C VAL A 17 -8.54 0.81 16.26
N LEU A 18 -9.55 0.58 15.42
CA LEU A 18 -10.15 1.63 14.59
C LEU A 18 -11.59 1.87 15.03
N HIS A 19 -11.93 3.14 15.27
CA HIS A 19 -13.20 3.57 15.84
C HIS A 19 -13.91 4.51 14.86
N SER A 20 -14.64 3.93 13.88
CA SER A 20 -15.45 4.70 12.92
C SER A 20 -14.66 5.79 12.17
N LEU A 21 -13.49 5.42 11.64
CA LEU A 21 -12.63 6.33 10.90
C LEU A 21 -13.29 6.74 9.59
N ASN A 22 -13.27 8.04 9.29
CA ASN A 22 -13.83 8.62 8.07
C ASN A 22 -12.84 9.60 7.45
N PHE A 23 -12.53 9.43 6.17
CA PHE A 23 -11.75 10.37 5.39
C PHE A 23 -11.87 10.11 3.88
N VAL A 24 -11.50 11.10 3.11
CA VAL A 24 -11.42 11.03 1.64
C VAL A 24 -10.06 11.59 1.23
N VAL A 25 -9.42 10.95 0.25
CA VAL A 25 -8.21 11.46 -0.41
C VAL A 25 -8.54 11.62 -1.88
N GLY A 26 -8.44 12.84 -2.38
CA GLY A 26 -8.68 13.17 -3.80
C GLY A 26 -7.57 12.66 -4.71
N ASP A 27 -7.82 12.73 -6.02
CA ASP A 27 -6.78 12.43 -6.99
C ASP A 27 -5.72 13.54 -7.00
N GLY A 28 -4.43 13.15 -7.02
CA GLY A 28 -3.31 14.08 -6.93
C GLY A 28 -3.06 14.69 -5.54
N GLU A 29 -3.80 14.27 -4.53
CA GLU A 29 -3.66 14.76 -3.17
C GLU A 29 -2.61 13.96 -2.38
N ILE A 30 -1.81 14.68 -1.56
CA ILE A 30 -0.93 14.10 -0.55
C ILE A 30 -1.65 14.15 0.79
N PHE A 31 -1.92 12.99 1.37
CA PHE A 31 -2.64 12.86 2.63
C PHE A 31 -1.75 12.24 3.71
N GLY A 32 -1.66 12.89 4.87
CA GLY A 32 -0.85 12.45 6.00
C GLY A 32 -1.67 11.86 7.13
N PHE A 33 -1.31 10.65 7.57
CA PHE A 33 -1.78 10.09 8.83
C PHE A 33 -0.86 10.49 9.97
N LEU A 34 -1.34 11.37 10.87
CA LEU A 34 -0.62 11.80 12.06
C LEU A 34 -1.25 11.20 13.32
N GLY A 35 -0.43 10.82 14.27
CA GLY A 35 -0.91 10.29 15.54
C GLY A 35 0.16 9.48 16.28
N PRO A 36 -0.04 9.22 17.57
CA PRO A 36 0.89 8.47 18.42
C PRO A 36 1.03 7.00 17.95
N ASN A 37 2.02 6.31 18.51
CA ASN A 37 2.16 4.87 18.28
C ASN A 37 0.92 4.15 18.85
N GLY A 38 0.43 3.16 18.09
CA GLY A 38 -0.79 2.42 18.44
C GLY A 38 -2.11 3.08 18.02
N SER A 39 -2.10 4.28 17.41
CA SER A 39 -3.33 4.96 16.96
C SER A 39 -4.02 4.34 15.74
N GLY A 40 -3.51 3.23 15.21
CA GLY A 40 -4.14 2.51 14.09
C GLY A 40 -3.63 2.87 12.70
N LYS A 41 -2.60 3.72 12.56
CA LYS A 41 -2.05 4.12 11.25
C LYS A 41 -1.65 2.92 10.38
N SER A 42 -0.81 2.04 10.88
CA SER A 42 -0.37 0.84 10.15
C SER A 42 -1.50 -0.17 9.93
N THR A 43 -2.48 -0.23 10.84
CA THR A 43 -3.68 -1.05 10.68
C THR A 43 -4.54 -0.53 9.53
N THR A 44 -4.75 0.78 9.47
CA THR A 44 -5.46 1.43 8.37
C THR A 44 -4.76 1.18 7.04
N GLN A 45 -3.44 1.37 6.96
CA GLN A 45 -2.66 1.10 5.76
C GLN A 45 -2.81 -0.36 5.29
N LYS A 46 -2.75 -1.33 6.21
CA LYS A 46 -2.93 -2.76 5.87
C LYS A 46 -4.34 -3.07 5.38
N ILE A 47 -5.37 -2.37 5.86
CA ILE A 47 -6.74 -2.51 5.35
C ILE A 47 -6.84 -1.89 3.96
N LEU A 48 -6.36 -0.66 3.75
CA LEU A 48 -6.36 0.01 2.44
C LEU A 48 -5.67 -0.81 1.35
N THR A 49 -4.62 -1.55 1.72
CA THR A 49 -3.87 -2.41 0.79
C THR A 49 -4.45 -3.82 0.66
N GLY A 50 -5.59 -4.12 1.31
CA GLY A 50 -6.25 -5.42 1.24
C GLY A 50 -5.52 -6.57 1.97
N ILE A 51 -4.41 -6.28 2.64
CA ILE A 51 -3.64 -7.27 3.43
C ILE A 51 -4.43 -7.69 4.66
N LEU A 52 -5.11 -6.74 5.32
CA LEU A 52 -5.90 -6.99 6.50
C LEU A 52 -7.39 -6.92 6.15
N LYS A 53 -8.10 -8.01 6.41
CA LYS A 53 -9.54 -8.18 6.13
C LYS A 53 -10.34 -8.25 7.41
N GLY A 54 -11.69 -8.19 7.30
CA GLY A 54 -12.60 -8.32 8.45
C GLY A 54 -12.90 -7.01 9.16
N HIS A 55 -12.70 -5.88 8.50
CA HIS A 55 -13.16 -4.57 8.96
C HIS A 55 -14.68 -4.41 8.75
N SER A 56 -15.28 -3.49 9.50
CA SER A 56 -16.62 -2.96 9.26
C SER A 56 -16.53 -1.56 8.66
N GLY A 57 -17.58 -1.09 8.03
CA GLY A 57 -17.59 0.14 7.25
C GLY A 57 -17.18 -0.11 5.79
N THR A 58 -17.00 0.95 5.03
CA THR A 58 -16.69 0.89 3.60
C THR A 58 -15.33 1.51 3.32
N VAL A 59 -14.53 0.81 2.53
CA VAL A 59 -13.25 1.31 2.03
C VAL A 59 -13.23 1.16 0.52
N SER A 60 -13.13 2.25 -0.21
CA SER A 60 -13.04 2.22 -1.66
C SER A 60 -11.78 2.89 -2.17
N LEU A 61 -11.13 2.27 -3.15
CA LEU A 61 -10.01 2.80 -3.90
C LEU A 61 -10.37 2.80 -5.38
N PHE A 62 -10.11 3.92 -6.06
CA PHE A 62 -10.46 4.10 -7.48
C PHE A 62 -11.93 3.81 -7.79
N GLY A 63 -12.83 4.12 -6.84
CA GLY A 63 -14.27 3.89 -6.97
C GLY A 63 -14.71 2.42 -6.78
N GLN A 64 -13.81 1.51 -6.37
CA GLN A 64 -14.11 0.10 -6.13
C GLN A 64 -13.96 -0.24 -4.64
N ASP A 65 -14.94 -0.92 -4.07
CA ASP A 65 -14.87 -1.42 -2.70
C ASP A 65 -13.82 -2.52 -2.61
N ILE A 66 -12.83 -2.35 -1.72
CA ILE A 66 -11.71 -3.29 -1.58
C ILE A 66 -12.14 -4.68 -1.09
N SER A 67 -13.30 -4.80 -0.44
CA SER A 67 -13.85 -6.10 -0.02
C SER A 67 -14.30 -6.96 -1.20
N MET A 68 -14.63 -6.32 -2.32
CA MET A 68 -15.11 -6.95 -3.56
C MET A 68 -13.99 -7.15 -4.58
N VAL A 69 -12.80 -6.59 -4.32
CA VAL A 69 -11.68 -6.65 -5.26
C VAL A 69 -10.88 -7.92 -5.05
N HIS A 70 -10.82 -8.74 -6.08
CA HIS A 70 -10.04 -9.99 -6.12
C HIS A 70 -9.09 -10.06 -7.32
N THR A 71 -8.95 -8.97 -8.07
CA THR A 71 -8.18 -8.98 -9.32
C THR A 71 -6.77 -8.45 -9.12
N GLN A 72 -5.82 -9.14 -9.73
CA GLN A 72 -4.41 -8.74 -9.78
C GLN A 72 -4.26 -7.32 -10.39
N ASP A 73 -5.07 -7.01 -11.41
CA ASP A 73 -5.05 -5.71 -12.10
C ASP A 73 -5.34 -4.51 -11.17
N PHE A 74 -6.14 -4.73 -10.13
CA PHE A 74 -6.39 -3.68 -9.14
C PHE A 74 -5.13 -3.40 -8.31
N PHE A 75 -4.50 -4.45 -7.80
CA PHE A 75 -3.31 -4.30 -6.95
C PHE A 75 -2.09 -3.79 -7.71
N GLN A 76 -2.03 -3.98 -9.03
CA GLN A 76 -0.99 -3.40 -9.89
C GLN A 76 -1.05 -1.87 -9.99
N LYS A 77 -2.17 -1.24 -9.58
CA LYS A 77 -2.32 0.23 -9.54
C LYS A 77 -1.85 0.84 -8.22
N ILE A 78 -1.42 0.02 -7.26
CA ILE A 78 -1.07 0.45 -5.91
C ILE A 78 0.40 0.17 -5.64
N GLY A 79 1.17 1.20 -5.30
CA GLY A 79 2.49 1.05 -4.73
C GLY A 79 2.41 1.17 -3.21
N VAL A 80 3.06 0.28 -2.47
CA VAL A 80 3.05 0.27 -1.01
C VAL A 80 4.48 0.19 -0.47
N LEU A 81 4.82 1.11 0.42
CA LEU A 81 6.04 1.04 1.20
C LEU A 81 5.68 0.85 2.68
N PHE A 82 6.11 -0.25 3.26
CA PHE A 82 5.94 -0.53 4.69
C PHE A 82 7.15 -0.06 5.49
N GLU A 83 6.96 0.09 6.80
CA GLU A 83 8.01 0.47 7.76
C GLU A 83 9.26 -0.42 7.66
N PHE A 84 9.05 -1.71 7.42
CA PHE A 84 10.12 -2.67 7.17
C PHE A 84 10.12 -3.03 5.69
N PRO A 85 11.17 -2.67 4.93
CA PRO A 85 11.28 -3.06 3.54
C PRO A 85 11.49 -4.58 3.43
N TYR A 86 10.63 -5.24 2.67
CA TYR A 86 10.74 -6.68 2.39
C TYR A 86 11.67 -6.94 1.20
N LEU A 87 12.83 -6.28 1.19
CA LEU A 87 13.86 -6.51 0.19
C LEU A 87 14.74 -7.70 0.58
N TYR A 88 15.21 -8.42 -0.39
CA TYR A 88 16.18 -9.49 -0.18
C TYR A 88 17.56 -8.90 0.07
N ALA A 89 18.04 -8.99 1.31
CA ALA A 89 19.31 -8.38 1.72
C ALA A 89 20.55 -8.97 1.04
N ASN A 90 20.42 -10.18 0.50
CA ASN A 90 21.48 -10.88 -0.25
C ASN A 90 21.47 -10.60 -1.78
N LEU A 91 20.53 -9.78 -2.24
CA LEU A 91 20.44 -9.34 -3.63
C LEU A 91 20.84 -7.87 -3.74
N SER A 92 21.45 -7.51 -4.88
CA SER A 92 21.70 -6.11 -5.21
C SER A 92 20.38 -5.33 -5.37
N ALA A 93 20.42 -4.00 -5.37
CA ALA A 93 19.25 -3.15 -5.66
C ALA A 93 18.63 -3.50 -7.02
N ILE A 94 19.47 -3.68 -8.05
CA ILE A 94 19.04 -4.05 -9.40
C ILE A 94 18.35 -5.42 -9.40
N ASP A 95 18.89 -6.41 -8.69
CA ASP A 95 18.32 -7.76 -8.66
C ASP A 95 17.02 -7.79 -7.87
N ASN A 96 16.88 -7.01 -6.79
CA ASN A 96 15.61 -6.80 -6.12
C ASN A 96 14.58 -6.19 -7.08
N LEU A 97 14.94 -5.13 -7.83
CA LEU A 97 14.05 -4.51 -8.81
C LEU A 97 13.63 -5.51 -9.89
N LYS A 98 14.57 -6.28 -10.45
CA LYS A 98 14.26 -7.34 -11.42
C LYS A 98 13.34 -8.41 -10.86
N TYR A 99 13.58 -8.85 -9.63
CA TYR A 99 12.75 -9.83 -8.96
C TYR A 99 11.32 -9.33 -8.79
N PHE A 100 11.12 -8.15 -8.21
CA PHE A 100 9.77 -7.61 -8.00
C PHE A 100 9.09 -7.21 -9.31
N SER A 101 9.81 -6.71 -10.30
CA SER A 101 9.23 -6.40 -11.61
C SER A 101 8.73 -7.64 -12.36
N SER A 102 9.29 -8.83 -12.08
CA SER A 102 8.83 -10.08 -12.70
C SER A 102 7.37 -10.46 -12.39
N PHE A 103 6.76 -9.86 -11.37
CA PHE A 103 5.34 -10.05 -11.05
C PHE A 103 4.40 -9.18 -11.89
N TYR A 104 4.93 -8.28 -12.73
CA TYR A 104 4.15 -7.36 -13.55
C TYR A 104 4.28 -7.71 -15.05
N PRO A 105 3.25 -7.44 -15.86
CA PRO A 105 3.35 -7.63 -17.30
C PRO A 105 4.45 -6.75 -17.90
N ALA A 106 5.28 -7.32 -18.77
CA ALA A 106 6.43 -6.62 -19.37
C ALA A 106 6.08 -5.25 -20.01
N LYS A 107 4.89 -5.15 -20.60
CA LYS A 107 4.39 -3.89 -21.22
C LYS A 107 4.14 -2.74 -20.23
N GLN A 108 4.12 -3.03 -18.93
CA GLN A 108 3.92 -2.04 -17.87
C GLN A 108 5.23 -1.65 -17.19
N LEU A 109 6.32 -2.35 -17.52
CA LEU A 109 7.61 -2.10 -16.91
C LEU A 109 8.32 -0.94 -17.62
N ARG A 110 8.97 -0.12 -16.81
CA ARG A 110 9.96 0.85 -17.27
C ARG A 110 11.36 0.20 -17.28
N ASP A 111 12.26 0.74 -18.03
CA ASP A 111 13.65 0.33 -17.96
C ASP A 111 14.23 0.65 -16.56
N ILE A 112 14.89 -0.34 -15.95
CA ILE A 112 15.40 -0.21 -14.58
C ILE A 112 16.52 0.83 -14.52
N GLY A 113 17.34 0.92 -15.56
CA GLY A 113 18.42 1.90 -15.64
C GLY A 113 17.87 3.33 -15.64
N GLU A 114 16.86 3.61 -16.48
CA GLU A 114 16.17 4.91 -16.52
C GLU A 114 15.57 5.28 -15.17
N VAL A 115 14.93 4.33 -14.48
CA VAL A 115 14.35 4.56 -13.16
C VAL A 115 15.43 4.89 -12.12
N LEU A 116 16.55 4.20 -12.14
CA LEU A 116 17.66 4.46 -11.22
C LEU A 116 18.32 5.82 -11.47
N GLU A 117 18.44 6.21 -12.74
CA GLU A 117 18.95 7.54 -13.11
C GLU A 117 18.02 8.66 -12.62
N GLU A 118 16.68 8.52 -12.81
CA GLU A 118 15.70 9.48 -12.28
C GLU A 118 15.78 9.64 -10.76
N LEU A 119 16.07 8.56 -10.05
CA LEU A 119 16.22 8.56 -8.59
C LEU A 119 17.61 9.02 -8.13
N GLU A 120 18.47 9.44 -9.04
CA GLU A 120 19.87 9.80 -8.76
C GLU A 120 20.62 8.69 -7.99
N PHE A 121 20.22 7.43 -8.22
CA PHE A 121 20.80 6.28 -7.53
C PHE A 121 22.17 5.98 -8.11
N LYS A 122 23.21 6.34 -7.37
CA LYS A 122 24.60 6.03 -7.77
C LYS A 122 24.91 4.58 -7.39
N SER A 123 25.33 3.78 -8.37
CA SER A 123 25.66 2.37 -8.22
C SER A 123 27.04 2.13 -7.60
N ASP A 124 27.45 2.90 -6.60
CA ASP A 124 28.75 2.77 -5.94
C ASP A 124 28.71 1.73 -4.79
N PHE A 125 27.81 0.72 -4.87
CA PHE A 125 27.71 -0.39 -3.92
C PHE A 125 27.60 -1.74 -4.61
#